data_fa8099c92f6580921a39ce2011bbb8e9
#
_entry.id   fa8099c92f6580921a39ce2011bbb8e9
#
_cell.length_a   1.000
_cell.length_b   1.000
_cell.length_c   1.000
_cell.angle_alpha   90.00
_cell.angle_beta   90.00
_cell.angle_gamma   90.00
#
_symmetry.space_group_name_H-M   'P 1'
#
loop_
_entity.id
_entity.type
_entity.pdbx_description
1 polymer ?
#
loop_
_entity_poly.entity_id
_entity_poly.type
_entity_poly.pdbx_seq_one_letter_code
_entity_poly.pdbx_strand_id
1 'polypeptide(L)'
;FIGTITQFVGTAVANFDNSDAGMVTCEGEELSLNNGSYIFTPGGTVATIDFGSSVAWAVAGKGSVPPINYTYSRAVPQIGALDAESSVSTASDLTFGIDYTNSFTAAGSADSVLYYVHGPGGSIHKTVAASVRTVTFTKSEMSAVGTGAGYLQAAAYNYTVQNYNGYKVAFVNEGVFTKGVTLE
;
A
#
# COMPACT_ATOMS: atom_id res chain seq x y z
N PHE A 1 -26.20 7.81 -13.89
CA PHE A 1 -25.36 6.68 -13.49
C PHE A 1 -23.91 7.15 -13.55
N ILE A 2 -23.29 7.40 -12.42
CA ILE A 2 -21.86 7.72 -12.36
C ILE A 2 -21.17 6.37 -12.22
N GLY A 3 -20.46 5.92 -13.26
CA GLY A 3 -19.67 4.72 -13.21
C GLY A 3 -18.53 4.82 -12.17
N THR A 4 -17.98 3.70 -11.78
CA THR A 4 -16.80 3.66 -10.91
C THR A 4 -15.63 4.32 -11.64
N ILE A 5 -15.03 5.36 -11.06
CA ILE A 5 -13.79 5.97 -11.55
C ILE A 5 -12.67 5.37 -10.72
N THR A 6 -11.75 4.66 -11.37
CA THR A 6 -10.51 4.19 -10.75
C THR A 6 -9.40 5.15 -11.12
N GLN A 7 -8.78 5.78 -10.14
CA GLN A 7 -7.62 6.64 -10.32
C GLN A 7 -6.44 6.04 -9.57
N PHE A 8 -5.31 5.89 -10.26
CA PHE A 8 -4.05 5.53 -9.63
C PHE A 8 -3.35 6.80 -9.16
N VAL A 9 -2.97 6.81 -7.89
CA VAL A 9 -2.21 7.91 -7.29
C VAL A 9 -0.92 7.34 -6.75
N GLY A 10 0.21 7.72 -7.36
CA GLY A 10 1.54 7.39 -6.85
C GLY A 10 1.92 8.35 -5.73
N THR A 11 2.35 7.83 -4.60
CA THR A 11 2.86 8.60 -3.47
C THR A 11 4.10 7.93 -2.89
N ALA A 12 4.90 8.68 -2.16
CA ALA A 12 6.08 8.18 -1.48
C ALA A 12 6.14 8.70 -0.05
N VAL A 13 6.56 7.82 0.86
CA VAL A 13 6.78 8.15 2.27
C VAL A 13 8.11 7.54 2.72
N ALA A 14 8.91 8.29 3.47
CA ALA A 14 10.11 7.80 4.12
C ALA A 14 10.14 8.20 5.60
N ASN A 15 10.64 7.31 6.46
CA ASN A 15 10.85 7.58 7.87
C ASN A 15 12.22 7.05 8.31
N PHE A 16 12.93 7.85 9.08
CA PHE A 16 14.27 7.54 9.60
C PHE A 16 14.27 7.65 11.13
N ASP A 17 13.41 6.87 11.78
CA ASP A 17 13.19 6.92 13.24
C ASP A 17 12.91 8.34 13.75
N ASN A 18 12.08 9.09 13.03
CA ASN A 18 11.77 10.50 13.24
C ASN A 18 12.98 11.45 13.15
N SER A 19 14.11 10.99 12.58
CA SER A 19 15.29 11.80 12.38
C SER A 19 15.21 12.62 11.09
N ASP A 20 15.80 13.80 11.12
CA ASP A 20 16.02 14.61 9.91
C ASP A 20 17.17 14.00 9.10
N ALA A 21 16.87 13.50 7.91
CA ALA A 21 17.80 12.86 6.99
C ALA A 21 18.34 13.82 5.90
N GLY A 22 18.01 15.12 6.00
CA GLY A 22 18.29 16.10 4.94
C GLY A 22 17.27 15.98 3.80
N MET A 23 17.67 16.33 2.59
CA MET A 23 16.81 16.20 1.41
C MET A 23 16.56 14.74 1.09
N VAL A 24 15.30 14.38 0.88
CA VAL A 24 14.86 13.04 0.47
C VAL A 24 14.07 13.16 -0.82
N THR A 25 14.41 12.34 -1.81
CA THR A 25 13.68 12.29 -3.08
C THR A 25 13.29 10.85 -3.44
N CYS A 26 12.15 10.71 -4.13
CA CYS A 26 11.69 9.48 -4.75
C CYS A 26 11.34 9.76 -6.22
N GLU A 27 11.91 9.01 -7.17
CA GLU A 27 11.78 9.27 -8.62
C GLU A 27 12.14 10.72 -9.01
N GLY A 28 13.06 11.36 -8.26
CA GLY A 28 13.45 12.76 -8.47
C GLY A 28 12.54 13.78 -7.80
N GLU A 29 11.38 13.39 -7.31
CA GLU A 29 10.45 14.28 -6.60
C GLU A 29 10.83 14.42 -5.13
N GLU A 30 10.92 15.67 -4.66
CA GLU A 30 11.30 15.98 -3.27
C GLU A 30 10.14 15.68 -2.30
N LEU A 31 10.47 15.03 -1.18
CA LEU A 31 9.55 14.75 -0.09
C LEU A 31 9.73 15.81 1.01
N SER A 32 8.60 16.33 1.49
CA SER A 32 8.57 17.29 2.60
C SER A 32 8.60 16.59 3.96
N LEU A 33 9.47 17.03 4.86
CA LEU A 33 9.51 16.54 6.24
C LEU A 33 8.30 17.08 7.02
N ASN A 34 7.48 16.17 7.53
CA ASN A 34 6.29 16.47 8.32
C ASN A 34 6.17 15.48 9.49
N ASN A 35 6.20 15.97 10.72
CA ASN A 35 6.09 15.17 11.95
C ASN A 35 7.01 13.92 11.97
N GLY A 36 8.28 14.10 11.56
CA GLY A 36 9.28 13.02 11.57
C GLY A 36 9.23 12.07 10.37
N SER A 37 8.27 12.25 9.45
CA SER A 37 8.19 11.49 8.19
C SER A 37 8.34 12.42 6.99
N TYR A 38 9.02 11.95 5.96
CA TYR A 38 9.08 12.59 4.66
C TYR A 38 7.92 12.11 3.82
N ILE A 39 7.14 13.02 3.26
CA ILE A 39 5.92 12.69 2.52
C ILE A 39 5.93 13.47 1.20
N PHE A 40 5.65 12.77 0.09
CA PHE A 40 5.36 13.44 -1.16
C PHE A 40 4.03 14.19 -1.03
N THR A 41 4.08 15.50 -1.23
CA THR A 41 2.88 16.34 -1.23
C THR A 41 2.61 16.77 -2.67
N PRO A 42 1.50 16.31 -3.30
CA PRO A 42 1.13 16.76 -4.62
C PRO A 42 1.03 18.28 -4.68
N GLY A 43 1.68 18.91 -5.66
CA GLY A 43 1.68 20.36 -5.79
C GLY A 43 2.20 20.82 -7.14
N GLY A 44 1.84 22.03 -7.54
CA GLY A 44 2.29 22.60 -8.79
C GLY A 44 1.82 21.81 -10.01
N THR A 45 2.78 21.33 -10.81
CA THR A 45 2.52 20.51 -12.00
C THR A 45 2.54 19.01 -11.72
N VAL A 46 3.00 18.57 -10.54
CA VAL A 46 3.12 17.14 -10.17
C VAL A 46 2.02 16.78 -9.19
N ALA A 47 1.02 16.04 -9.69
CA ALA A 47 -0.12 15.57 -8.90
C ALA A 47 0.08 14.15 -8.35
N THR A 48 1.02 13.38 -8.89
CA THR A 48 1.28 11.97 -8.57
C THR A 48 2.72 11.63 -8.97
N ILE A 49 3.35 10.70 -8.27
CA ILE A 49 4.62 10.11 -8.72
C ILE A 49 4.29 9.02 -9.75
N ASP A 50 4.96 9.03 -10.88
CA ASP A 50 4.83 7.97 -11.89
C ASP A 50 5.93 6.92 -11.67
N PHE A 51 5.52 5.74 -11.23
CA PHE A 51 6.42 4.62 -10.94
C PHE A 51 6.56 3.70 -12.15
N GLY A 52 7.80 3.53 -12.61
CA GLY A 52 8.16 2.61 -13.68
C GLY A 52 8.38 1.17 -13.23
N SER A 53 9.32 0.50 -13.91
CA SER A 53 9.74 -0.87 -13.58
C SER A 53 10.70 -0.95 -12.37
N SER A 54 11.15 0.19 -11.88
CA SER A 54 12.03 0.36 -10.71
C SER A 54 11.64 1.62 -9.96
N VAL A 55 12.11 1.78 -8.72
CA VAL A 55 11.88 2.96 -7.89
C VAL A 55 13.21 3.50 -7.39
N ALA A 56 13.53 4.74 -7.72
CA ALA A 56 14.76 5.42 -7.35
C ALA A 56 14.58 6.29 -6.10
N TRP A 57 15.44 6.10 -5.12
CA TRP A 57 15.48 6.84 -3.87
C TRP A 57 16.81 7.54 -3.70
N ALA A 58 16.81 8.81 -3.29
CA ALA A 58 17.99 9.50 -2.84
C ALA A 58 17.74 10.22 -1.51
N VAL A 59 18.72 10.11 -0.59
CA VAL A 59 18.72 10.74 0.72
C VAL A 59 20.06 11.45 0.88
N ALA A 60 20.04 12.74 1.17
CA ALA A 60 21.29 13.52 1.31
C ALA A 60 22.13 13.07 2.51
N GLY A 61 21.48 12.55 3.54
CA GLY A 61 22.10 12.20 4.81
C GLY A 61 22.27 13.42 5.72
N LYS A 62 21.92 13.26 7.00
CA LYS A 62 22.08 14.28 8.03
C LYS A 62 22.13 13.63 9.42
N GLY A 63 23.02 14.10 10.27
CA GLY A 63 23.16 13.55 11.63
C GLY A 63 23.60 12.10 11.61
N SER A 64 22.80 11.22 12.19
CA SER A 64 23.02 9.76 12.22
C SER A 64 22.56 9.03 10.96
N VAL A 65 21.77 9.68 10.10
CA VAL A 65 21.28 9.07 8.86
C VAL A 65 22.34 9.23 7.78
N PRO A 66 22.86 8.11 7.22
CA PRO A 66 23.84 8.17 6.15
C PRO A 66 23.22 8.64 4.83
N PRO A 67 24.02 9.15 3.87
CA PRO A 67 23.56 9.37 2.52
C PRO A 67 23.19 8.03 1.87
N ILE A 68 22.05 8.00 1.14
CA ILE A 68 21.53 6.83 0.47
C ILE A 68 21.26 7.18 -0.98
N ASN A 69 21.67 6.30 -1.88
CA ASN A 69 21.29 6.35 -3.29
C ASN A 69 20.99 4.91 -3.69
N TYR A 70 19.73 4.61 -3.95
CA TYR A 70 19.29 3.25 -4.21
C TYR A 70 18.17 3.20 -5.25
N THR A 71 18.35 2.36 -6.26
CA THR A 71 17.29 2.02 -7.21
C THR A 71 16.80 0.63 -6.91
N TYR A 72 15.56 0.52 -6.46
CA TYR A 72 14.89 -0.75 -6.25
C TYR A 72 14.35 -1.26 -7.58
N SER A 73 14.99 -2.28 -8.16
CA SER A 73 14.71 -2.81 -9.49
C SER A 73 13.49 -3.75 -9.51
N ARG A 74 12.41 -3.37 -8.87
CA ARG A 74 11.09 -4.03 -8.95
C ARG A 74 10.01 -2.98 -9.09
N ALA A 75 9.03 -3.25 -9.93
CA ALA A 75 7.88 -2.38 -10.10
C ALA A 75 7.00 -2.34 -8.83
N VAL A 76 6.31 -1.24 -8.65
CA VAL A 76 5.22 -1.14 -7.66
C VAL A 76 4.10 -2.10 -8.09
N PRO A 77 3.66 -3.04 -7.23
CA PRO A 77 2.52 -3.88 -7.53
C PRO A 77 1.27 -3.03 -7.77
N GLN A 78 0.42 -3.43 -8.69
CA GLN A 78 -0.84 -2.73 -8.96
C GLN A 78 -2.02 -3.68 -8.75
N ILE A 79 -3.09 -3.18 -8.15
CA ILE A 79 -4.34 -3.89 -7.95
C ILE A 79 -5.43 -3.07 -8.65
N GLY A 80 -6.09 -3.66 -9.65
CA GLY A 80 -7.13 -2.99 -10.42
C GLY A 80 -8.52 -3.15 -9.81
N ALA A 81 -8.78 -4.26 -9.10
CA ALA A 81 -10.07 -4.56 -8.49
C ALA A 81 -9.97 -5.62 -7.40
N LEU A 82 -11.00 -5.70 -6.56
CA LEU A 82 -11.25 -6.81 -5.65
C LEU A 82 -12.43 -7.64 -6.16
N ASP A 83 -12.28 -8.97 -6.10
CA ASP A 83 -13.37 -9.93 -6.27
C ASP A 83 -14.16 -10.02 -4.96
N ALA A 84 -15.11 -9.11 -4.80
CA ALA A 84 -15.95 -8.98 -3.62
C ALA A 84 -17.27 -8.29 -3.97
N GLU A 85 -18.33 -8.65 -3.27
CA GLU A 85 -19.63 -7.98 -3.37
C GLU A 85 -19.59 -6.56 -2.73
N SER A 86 -20.62 -5.76 -3.03
CA SER A 86 -20.81 -4.42 -2.42
C SER A 86 -21.56 -4.48 -1.10
N SER A 87 -22.27 -5.58 -0.82
CA SER A 87 -22.92 -5.90 0.45
C SER A 87 -22.28 -7.16 1.02
N VAL A 88 -21.88 -7.11 2.27
CA VAL A 88 -21.09 -8.14 2.95
C VAL A 88 -21.73 -8.47 4.28
N SER A 89 -22.08 -9.74 4.49
CA SER A 89 -22.63 -10.21 5.77
C SER A 89 -21.55 -10.30 6.85
N THR A 90 -21.82 -9.74 8.02
CA THR A 90 -21.00 -9.92 9.22
C THR A 90 -21.37 -11.17 10.01
N ALA A 91 -22.47 -11.85 9.63
CA ALA A 91 -22.98 -13.06 10.27
C ALA A 91 -22.53 -14.36 9.60
N SER A 92 -21.64 -14.29 8.59
CA SER A 92 -21.07 -15.42 7.85
C SER A 92 -19.58 -15.24 7.61
N ASP A 93 -18.91 -16.28 7.13
CA ASP A 93 -17.54 -16.16 6.62
C ASP A 93 -17.54 -15.27 5.37
N LEU A 94 -16.52 -14.41 5.26
CA LEU A 94 -16.23 -13.60 4.09
C LEU A 94 -14.99 -14.13 3.38
N THR A 95 -15.15 -14.53 2.12
CA THR A 95 -14.00 -14.82 1.25
C THR A 95 -13.95 -13.78 0.14
N PHE A 96 -12.79 -13.15 -0.04
CA PHE A 96 -12.54 -12.25 -1.16
C PHE A 96 -11.06 -12.28 -1.57
N GLY A 97 -10.77 -11.70 -2.72
CA GLY A 97 -9.43 -11.68 -3.25
C GLY A 97 -9.20 -10.53 -4.23
N ILE A 98 -8.01 -10.52 -4.83
CA ILE A 98 -7.70 -9.62 -5.93
C ILE A 98 -8.34 -10.19 -7.20
N ASP A 99 -9.07 -9.35 -7.94
CA ASP A 99 -9.58 -9.71 -9.27
C ASP A 99 -8.45 -9.73 -10.29
N TYR A 100 -7.97 -10.92 -10.60
CA TYR A 100 -6.89 -11.14 -11.59
C TYR A 100 -7.37 -11.15 -13.04
N THR A 101 -8.65 -11.00 -13.29
CA THR A 101 -9.20 -10.94 -14.67
C THR A 101 -9.10 -9.55 -15.27
N ASN A 102 -8.90 -8.54 -14.43
CA ASN A 102 -8.79 -7.15 -14.87
C ASN A 102 -7.33 -6.84 -15.28
N SER A 103 -7.14 -6.25 -16.46
CA SER A 103 -5.85 -6.07 -17.15
C SER A 103 -4.80 -5.20 -16.42
N PHE A 104 -5.13 -4.63 -15.27
CA PHE A 104 -4.22 -3.85 -14.43
C PHE A 104 -3.58 -4.67 -13.30
N THR A 105 -3.76 -5.97 -13.27
CA THR A 105 -3.31 -6.81 -12.15
C THR A 105 -1.88 -7.30 -12.35
N ALA A 106 -0.92 -6.43 -12.15
CA ALA A 106 0.49 -6.83 -12.08
C ALA A 106 0.90 -7.27 -10.66
N ALA A 107 0.05 -8.05 -9.98
CA ALA A 107 0.40 -8.65 -8.69
C ALA A 107 1.60 -9.63 -8.79
N GLY A 108 2.07 -9.95 -10.01
CA GLY A 108 3.25 -10.77 -10.25
C GLY A 108 4.58 -10.20 -9.72
N SER A 109 4.60 -8.95 -9.25
CA SER A 109 5.77 -8.35 -8.60
C SER A 109 5.70 -8.36 -7.07
N ALA A 110 4.56 -8.75 -6.47
CA ALA A 110 4.40 -8.76 -5.02
C ALA A 110 4.99 -10.02 -4.38
N ASP A 111 5.47 -9.89 -3.15
CA ASP A 111 5.87 -11.01 -2.28
C ASP A 111 4.70 -11.44 -1.40
N SER A 112 3.91 -10.48 -0.95
CA SER A 112 2.78 -10.68 -0.04
C SER A 112 1.63 -9.75 -0.37
N VAL A 113 0.43 -10.12 0.11
CA VAL A 113 -0.76 -9.29 0.09
C VAL A 113 -1.33 -9.21 1.50
N LEU A 114 -1.56 -7.98 1.96
CA LEU A 114 -2.32 -7.68 3.16
C LEU A 114 -3.77 -7.46 2.76
N TYR A 115 -4.67 -8.29 3.25
CA TYR A 115 -6.11 -8.12 3.13
C TYR A 115 -6.65 -7.52 4.42
N TYR A 116 -7.56 -6.57 4.29
CA TYR A 116 -8.06 -5.78 5.38
C TYR A 116 -9.57 -5.56 5.25
N VAL A 117 -10.29 -5.67 6.35
CA VAL A 117 -11.71 -5.36 6.49
C VAL A 117 -11.86 -4.34 7.59
N HIS A 118 -12.54 -3.24 7.32
CA HIS A 118 -12.86 -2.20 8.28
C HIS A 118 -14.36 -1.94 8.32
N GLY A 119 -14.88 -1.79 9.53
CA GLY A 119 -16.25 -1.38 9.79
C GLY A 119 -16.36 -0.57 11.08
N PRO A 120 -17.59 -0.19 11.48
CA PRO A 120 -17.80 0.66 12.66
C PRO A 120 -17.32 0.08 13.98
N GLY A 121 -17.26 -1.26 14.09
CA GLY A 121 -16.77 -1.96 15.29
C GLY A 121 -15.25 -2.14 15.35
N GLY A 122 -14.54 -1.90 14.25
CA GLY A 122 -13.09 -2.05 14.19
C GLY A 122 -12.57 -2.63 12.90
N SER A 123 -11.35 -3.18 12.96
CA SER A 123 -10.64 -3.68 11.79
C SER A 123 -10.04 -5.05 12.04
N ILE A 124 -10.02 -5.86 11.00
CA ILE A 124 -9.32 -7.14 10.96
C ILE A 124 -8.45 -7.23 9.72
N HIS A 125 -7.36 -7.98 9.78
CA HIS A 125 -6.49 -8.15 8.62
C HIS A 125 -5.82 -9.53 8.59
N LYS A 126 -5.39 -9.93 7.38
CA LYS A 126 -4.58 -11.13 7.15
C LYS A 126 -3.53 -10.84 6.09
N THR A 127 -2.31 -11.29 6.34
CA THR A 127 -1.24 -11.24 5.36
C THR A 127 -0.96 -12.63 4.85
N VAL A 128 -0.90 -12.77 3.52
CA VAL A 128 -0.63 -14.04 2.85
C VAL A 128 0.42 -13.85 1.76
N ALA A 129 1.07 -14.94 1.33
CA ALA A 129 1.96 -14.89 0.18
C ALA A 129 1.17 -14.46 -1.08
N ALA A 130 1.80 -13.73 -1.98
CA ALA A 130 1.14 -13.22 -3.20
C ALA A 130 0.59 -14.32 -4.13
N SER A 131 1.09 -15.57 -3.99
CA SER A 131 0.53 -16.74 -4.68
C SER A 131 -0.84 -17.18 -4.17
N VAL A 132 -1.23 -16.75 -2.96
CA VAL A 132 -2.55 -16.99 -2.37
C VAL A 132 -3.49 -15.89 -2.84
N ARG A 133 -4.41 -16.24 -3.72
CA ARG A 133 -5.26 -15.27 -4.44
C ARG A 133 -6.47 -14.79 -3.66
N THR A 134 -6.89 -15.54 -2.66
CA THR A 134 -8.09 -15.24 -1.85
C THR A 134 -7.79 -15.45 -0.38
N VAL A 135 -8.55 -14.78 0.47
CA VAL A 135 -8.48 -14.94 1.92
C VAL A 135 -9.89 -15.10 2.47
N THR A 136 -10.04 -15.91 3.51
CA THR A 136 -11.30 -16.08 4.23
C THR A 136 -11.17 -15.49 5.62
N PHE A 137 -12.07 -14.57 5.96
CA PHE A 137 -12.32 -14.11 7.33
C PHE A 137 -13.50 -14.90 7.88
N THR A 138 -13.32 -15.50 9.02
CA THR A 138 -14.37 -16.31 9.65
C THR A 138 -15.52 -15.43 10.16
N LYS A 139 -16.70 -16.01 10.31
CA LYS A 139 -17.86 -15.35 10.95
C LYS A 139 -17.48 -14.66 12.28
N SER A 140 -16.67 -15.34 13.10
CA SER A 140 -16.22 -14.77 14.39
C SER A 140 -15.38 -13.52 14.21
N GLU A 141 -14.50 -13.48 13.21
CA GLU A 141 -13.71 -12.29 12.88
C GLU A 141 -14.62 -11.19 12.30
N MET A 142 -15.52 -11.56 11.37
CA MET A 142 -16.44 -10.61 10.74
C MET A 142 -17.39 -9.95 11.73
N SER A 143 -17.88 -10.66 12.73
CA SER A 143 -18.76 -10.09 13.77
C SER A 143 -18.09 -8.95 14.58
N ALA A 144 -16.77 -8.90 14.62
CA ALA A 144 -16.03 -7.86 15.34
C ALA A 144 -15.95 -6.53 14.59
N VAL A 145 -16.17 -6.52 13.25
CA VAL A 145 -16.09 -5.27 12.47
C VAL A 145 -17.38 -4.44 12.54
N GLY A 146 -18.48 -5.03 13.02
CA GLY A 146 -19.77 -4.37 13.16
C GLY A 146 -20.48 -4.12 11.83
N THR A 147 -21.77 -3.77 11.89
CA THR A 147 -22.61 -3.48 10.72
C THR A 147 -22.62 -1.99 10.39
N GLY A 148 -22.77 -1.65 9.11
CA GLY A 148 -22.81 -0.27 8.60
C GLY A 148 -21.90 -0.04 7.41
N ALA A 149 -21.53 1.21 7.16
CA ALA A 149 -20.56 1.53 6.12
C ALA A 149 -19.16 1.03 6.49
N GLY A 150 -18.51 0.36 5.54
CA GLY A 150 -17.19 -0.19 5.73
C GLY A 150 -16.40 -0.21 4.43
N TYR A 151 -15.22 -0.83 4.47
CA TYR A 151 -14.44 -1.08 3.26
C TYR A 151 -13.62 -2.37 3.36
N LEU A 152 -13.38 -2.94 2.19
CA LEU A 152 -12.41 -4.00 1.96
C LEU A 152 -11.19 -3.41 1.27
N GLN A 153 -10.01 -3.87 1.66
CA GLN A 153 -8.77 -3.40 1.05
C GLN A 153 -7.83 -4.57 0.80
N ALA A 154 -7.07 -4.49 -0.29
CA ALA A 154 -5.89 -5.31 -0.49
C ALA A 154 -4.70 -4.39 -0.76
N ALA A 155 -3.57 -4.69 -0.12
CA ALA A 155 -2.30 -4.05 -0.33
C ALA A 155 -1.27 -5.11 -0.74
N ALA A 156 -0.90 -5.11 -2.02
CA ALA A 156 0.13 -5.99 -2.54
C ALA A 156 1.49 -5.29 -2.42
N TYR A 157 2.48 -5.95 -1.84
CA TYR A 157 3.77 -5.32 -1.63
C TYR A 157 4.96 -6.26 -1.90
N ASN A 158 6.06 -5.65 -2.27
CA ASN A 158 7.38 -6.26 -2.28
C ASN A 158 8.35 -5.37 -1.52
N TYR A 159 9.42 -5.95 -0.98
CA TYR A 159 10.39 -5.18 -0.22
C TYR A 159 11.80 -5.77 -0.33
N THR A 160 12.77 -4.94 0.00
CA THR A 160 14.16 -5.32 0.21
C THR A 160 14.74 -4.53 1.38
N VAL A 161 15.76 -5.08 2.03
CA VAL A 161 16.47 -4.40 3.10
C VAL A 161 17.92 -4.19 2.69
N GLN A 162 18.40 -2.97 2.77
CA GLN A 162 19.77 -2.59 2.49
C GLN A 162 20.48 -2.12 3.76
N ASN A 163 21.80 -2.26 3.79
CA ASN A 163 22.62 -1.84 4.93
C ASN A 163 23.59 -0.73 4.50
N TYR A 164 23.50 0.41 5.16
CA TYR A 164 24.37 1.57 4.94
C TYR A 164 25.18 1.80 6.20
N ASN A 165 26.39 1.17 6.29
CA ASN A 165 27.30 1.32 7.44
C ASN A 165 26.66 0.95 8.78
N GLY A 166 25.85 -0.11 8.80
CA GLY A 166 25.12 -0.55 10.00
C GLY A 166 23.70 0.02 10.12
N TYR A 167 23.37 1.05 9.38
CA TYR A 167 22.00 1.58 9.29
C TYR A 167 21.19 0.74 8.30
N LYS A 168 20.16 0.04 8.79
CA LYS A 168 19.28 -0.81 7.96
C LYS A 168 18.10 -0.02 7.46
N VAL A 169 17.86 -0.05 6.15
CA VAL A 169 16.73 0.61 5.50
C VAL A 169 15.93 -0.41 4.70
N ALA A 170 14.64 -0.47 4.96
CA ALA A 170 13.69 -1.23 4.15
C ALA A 170 13.13 -0.33 3.04
N PHE A 171 13.18 -0.81 1.80
CA PHE A 171 12.52 -0.20 0.66
C PHE A 171 11.31 -1.07 0.33
N VAL A 172 10.13 -0.47 0.39
CA VAL A 172 8.85 -1.16 0.18
C VAL A 172 8.13 -0.50 -0.99
N ASN A 173 7.74 -1.32 -1.97
CA ASN A 173 6.80 -0.92 -3.00
C ASN A 173 5.45 -1.53 -2.67
N GLU A 174 4.41 -0.73 -2.59
CA GLU A 174 3.07 -1.15 -2.23
C GLU A 174 2.03 -0.59 -3.20
N GLY A 175 1.14 -1.44 -3.68
CA GLY A 175 -0.04 -1.05 -4.42
C GLY A 175 -1.30 -1.41 -3.62
N VAL A 176 -2.17 -0.43 -3.42
CA VAL A 176 -3.36 -0.56 -2.58
C VAL A 176 -4.63 -0.35 -3.41
N PHE A 177 -5.61 -1.21 -3.20
CA PHE A 177 -6.96 -1.00 -3.71
C PHE A 177 -7.97 -1.09 -2.58
N THR A 178 -8.89 -0.12 -2.54
CA THR A 178 -9.93 -0.05 -1.51
C THR A 178 -11.31 -0.03 -2.16
N LYS A 179 -12.21 -0.89 -1.68
CA LYS A 179 -13.60 -0.97 -2.11
C LYS A 179 -14.54 -0.66 -0.95
N GLY A 180 -15.36 0.37 -1.10
CA GLY A 180 -16.44 0.66 -0.15
C GLY A 180 -17.51 -0.43 -0.21
N VAL A 181 -18.00 -0.87 0.96
CA VAL A 181 -19.04 -1.89 1.09
C VAL A 181 -20.06 -1.50 2.18
N THR A 182 -21.22 -2.13 2.13
CA THR A 182 -22.16 -2.15 3.24
C THR A 182 -21.99 -3.45 4.02
N LEU A 183 -21.73 -3.37 5.31
CA LEU A 183 -21.64 -4.50 6.24
C LEU A 183 -23.02 -4.75 6.87
N GLU A 184 -23.57 -5.96 6.74
CA GLU A 184 -24.92 -6.34 7.20
C GLU A 184 -24.91 -7.44 8.27
#